data_c81fddd9d7ca9d5fc6e7373b77740933
#
_entry.id   c81fddd9d7ca9d5fc6e7373b77740933
#
_cell.length_a   1.000
_cell.length_b   1.000
_cell.length_c   1.000
_cell.angle_alpha   90.00
_cell.angle_beta   90.00
_cell.angle_gamma   90.00
#
_symmetry.space_group_name_H-M   'P 1'
#
loop_
_entity.id
_entity.type
_entity.pdbx_description
1 polymer ?
#
loop_
_entity_poly.entity_id
_entity_poly.type
_entity_poly.pdbx_seq_one_letter_code
_entity_poly.pdbx_strand_id
1 'polypeptide(L)'
;MKVKLIAHTPNPEEVVAQAAKLCYSHVGVDGIMEKLTPEKIEKFVDHLATIGHESPLEHVNFTFAIEGISRVTTHQLVRHRLASYSQQSQRYVKLEQFEYIMPPEIEKNSYARAIFKKHMKDSQKAYDEIVDVLTENKLDKKYPTWIEDTKDEYANLSTEELFQLNHNMRNLWAKNHKKEYSALEKEAIEDARYVFPNACETKIVCTMNARSLLHFFNVRCCNRAQWEIRAMADEMLKECKKVAPTLFKKAGPDCTFGKCGEGSMSCGHPRKPEDFVGKMYEWCPDCDTENEFPLESKPHTCKKCGKELKPCSICYEDNTECNKCKFE
;
A
#
# COMPACT_ATOMS: atom_id res chain seq x y z
N MET A 1 -6.76 2.20 -4.34
CA MET A 1 -5.56 2.10 -3.45
C MET A 1 -5.87 2.73 -2.11
N LYS A 2 -5.51 2.07 -1.01
CA LYS A 2 -5.61 2.59 0.35
C LYS A 2 -4.31 2.29 1.08
N VAL A 3 -3.75 3.31 1.71
CA VAL A 3 -2.52 3.24 2.51
C VAL A 3 -2.87 3.70 3.92
N LYS A 4 -2.48 2.92 4.91
CA LYS A 4 -2.72 3.24 6.32
C LYS A 4 -1.46 2.96 7.13
N LEU A 5 -0.99 3.93 7.87
CA LEU A 5 0.01 3.73 8.91
C LEU A 5 -0.68 3.03 10.10
N ILE A 6 -0.30 1.77 10.38
CA ILE A 6 -0.93 0.95 11.42
C ILE A 6 -0.12 0.89 12.70
N ALA A 7 1.18 1.16 12.63
CA ALA A 7 2.06 1.25 13.79
C ALA A 7 3.31 2.08 13.45
N HIS A 8 3.86 2.73 14.45
CA HIS A 8 5.17 3.37 14.40
C HIS A 8 5.83 3.37 15.78
N THR A 9 7.14 3.59 15.84
CA THR A 9 7.84 3.82 17.09
C THR A 9 7.21 5.02 17.82
N PRO A 10 6.80 4.90 19.08
CA PRO A 10 6.30 6.04 19.86
C PRO A 10 7.31 7.19 19.90
N ASN A 11 6.83 8.45 19.79
CA ASN A 11 7.65 9.66 19.80
C ASN A 11 8.91 9.57 18.91
N PRO A 12 8.77 9.29 17.60
CA PRO A 12 9.88 8.90 16.74
C PRO A 12 10.98 9.97 16.67
N GLU A 13 10.62 11.25 16.68
CA GLU A 13 11.58 12.36 16.63
C GLU A 13 12.40 12.47 17.92
N GLU A 14 11.77 12.19 19.06
CA GLU A 14 12.44 12.15 20.35
C GLU A 14 13.46 11.00 20.40
N VAL A 15 13.07 9.80 19.94
CA VAL A 15 13.98 8.63 19.88
C VAL A 15 15.19 8.92 18.99
N VAL A 16 14.99 9.54 17.84
CA VAL A 16 16.08 9.96 16.94
C VAL A 16 17.01 10.96 17.62
N ALA A 17 16.44 11.96 18.30
CA ALA A 17 17.22 12.99 19.00
C ALA A 17 18.01 12.38 20.17
N GLN A 18 17.42 11.47 20.92
CA GLN A 18 18.09 10.75 22.03
C GLN A 18 19.26 9.90 21.50
N ALA A 19 19.01 9.09 20.48
CA ALA A 19 20.03 8.23 19.87
C ALA A 19 21.22 9.04 19.35
N ALA A 20 20.95 10.12 18.63
CA ALA A 20 21.99 10.98 18.10
C ALA A 20 22.76 11.68 19.20
N LYS A 21 22.09 12.21 20.24
CA LYS A 21 22.71 12.94 21.32
C LYS A 21 23.61 12.06 22.18
N LEU A 22 23.25 10.78 22.36
CA LEU A 22 24.07 9.81 23.07
C LEU A 22 25.48 9.70 22.49
N CYS A 23 25.62 9.77 21.18
CA CYS A 23 26.91 9.65 20.49
C CYS A 23 27.88 10.81 20.80
N TYR A 24 27.37 11.96 21.24
CA TYR A 24 28.15 13.19 21.42
C TYR A 24 28.06 13.75 22.85
N SER A 25 27.49 13.01 23.80
CA SER A 25 27.26 13.50 25.17
C SER A 25 28.09 12.72 26.20
N HIS A 26 28.69 13.44 27.14
CA HIS A 26 29.28 12.84 28.32
C HIS A 26 28.23 12.55 29.41
N VAL A 27 27.00 12.96 29.21
CA VAL A 27 25.89 12.77 30.15
C VAL A 27 25.29 11.38 29.94
N GLY A 28 25.02 10.67 31.04
CA GLY A 28 24.35 9.35 30.98
C GLY A 28 22.93 9.42 30.40
N VAL A 29 22.34 8.27 30.15
CA VAL A 29 21.05 8.12 29.48
C VAL A 29 19.95 8.97 30.12
N ASP A 30 19.79 8.91 31.43
CA ASP A 30 18.76 9.65 32.18
C ASP A 30 18.90 11.17 31.97
N GLY A 31 20.12 11.70 32.09
CA GLY A 31 20.36 13.13 31.91
C GLY A 31 20.23 13.62 30.46
N ILE A 32 20.24 12.72 29.47
CA ILE A 32 19.92 13.07 28.08
C ILE A 32 18.41 13.27 27.94
N MET A 33 17.60 12.36 28.49
CA MET A 33 16.14 12.38 28.42
C MET A 33 15.57 13.64 29.10
N GLU A 34 16.06 14.00 30.29
CA GLU A 34 15.60 15.17 31.05
C GLU A 34 15.83 16.53 30.36
N LYS A 35 16.77 16.62 29.41
CA LYS A 35 17.19 17.89 28.79
C LYS A 35 16.63 18.15 27.41
N LEU A 36 15.84 17.24 26.87
CA LEU A 36 15.24 17.35 25.53
C LEU A 36 13.85 17.99 25.64
N THR A 37 13.75 19.28 25.27
CA THR A 37 12.45 19.95 25.06
C THR A 37 12.00 19.76 23.61
N PRO A 38 10.68 19.87 23.29
CA PRO A 38 10.18 19.76 21.92
C PRO A 38 10.93 20.64 20.91
N GLU A 39 11.21 21.90 21.27
CA GLU A 39 11.92 22.84 20.38
C GLU A 39 13.38 22.41 20.13
N LYS A 40 14.02 21.79 21.14
CA LYS A 40 15.37 21.25 20.96
C LYS A 40 15.38 20.00 20.10
N ILE A 41 14.36 19.13 20.25
CA ILE A 41 14.19 17.94 19.42
C ILE A 41 14.03 18.37 17.97
N GLU A 42 13.10 19.28 17.65
CA GLU A 42 12.88 19.78 16.30
C GLU A 42 14.15 20.32 15.67
N LYS A 43 14.83 21.26 16.34
CA LYS A 43 16.09 21.85 15.83
C LYS A 43 17.18 20.80 15.62
N PHE A 44 17.26 19.82 16.49
CA PHE A 44 18.29 18.80 16.42
C PHE A 44 18.03 17.79 15.31
N VAL A 45 16.79 17.35 15.14
CA VAL A 45 16.38 16.47 14.04
C VAL A 45 16.56 17.14 12.67
N ASP A 46 16.16 18.41 12.53
CA ASP A 46 16.39 19.19 11.30
C ASP A 46 17.90 19.36 11.00
N HIS A 47 18.72 19.56 12.03
CA HIS A 47 20.18 19.60 11.88
C HIS A 47 20.76 18.26 11.42
N LEU A 48 20.34 17.12 11.99
CA LEU A 48 20.78 15.80 11.57
C LEU A 48 20.45 15.54 10.09
N ALA A 49 19.25 15.90 9.66
CA ALA A 49 18.84 15.81 8.27
C ALA A 49 19.71 16.68 7.34
N THR A 50 20.17 17.84 7.83
CA THR A 50 20.99 18.78 7.04
C THR A 50 22.44 18.29 6.88
N ILE A 51 23.03 17.67 7.92
CA ILE A 51 24.42 17.19 7.89
C ILE A 51 24.56 15.75 7.38
N GLY A 52 23.43 15.08 7.07
CA GLY A 52 23.43 13.72 6.54
C GLY A 52 23.78 12.64 7.57
N HIS A 53 23.56 12.89 8.86
CA HIS A 53 23.74 11.88 9.91
C HIS A 53 22.52 10.97 10.00
N GLU A 54 22.51 9.89 9.21
CA GLU A 54 21.36 9.02 9.02
C GLU A 54 21.28 7.83 9.97
N SER A 55 22.37 7.46 10.67
CA SER A 55 22.38 6.29 11.57
C SER A 55 21.34 6.37 12.71
N PRO A 56 21.07 7.53 13.36
CA PRO A 56 20.02 7.62 14.37
C PRO A 56 18.60 7.37 13.83
N LEU A 57 18.39 7.56 12.53
CA LEU A 57 17.10 7.35 11.85
C LEU A 57 16.72 5.86 11.76
N GLU A 58 17.68 4.96 11.89
CA GLU A 58 17.45 3.52 11.83
C GLU A 58 16.75 2.95 13.08
N HIS A 59 16.74 3.70 14.21
CA HIS A 59 16.09 3.29 15.44
C HIS A 59 14.56 3.40 15.40
N VAL A 60 14.00 4.13 14.45
CA VAL A 60 12.54 4.35 14.36
C VAL A 60 11.94 3.68 13.14
N ASN A 61 10.86 2.95 13.37
CA ASN A 61 10.20 2.14 12.37
C ASN A 61 8.75 2.57 12.15
N PHE A 62 8.26 2.35 10.94
CA PHE A 62 6.90 2.65 10.50
C PHE A 62 6.33 1.43 9.78
N THR A 63 5.13 1.01 10.15
CA THR A 63 4.45 -0.16 9.59
C THR A 63 3.18 0.28 8.88
N PHE A 64 3.08 -0.05 7.61
CA PHE A 64 1.95 0.29 6.74
C PHE A 64 1.16 -0.96 6.36
N ALA A 65 -0.17 -0.84 6.34
CA ALA A 65 -1.06 -1.75 5.65
C ALA A 65 -1.53 -1.08 4.34
N ILE A 66 -1.36 -1.79 3.23
CA ILE A 66 -1.60 -1.27 1.88
C ILE A 66 -2.48 -2.26 1.13
N GLU A 67 -3.57 -1.78 0.52
CA GLU A 67 -4.49 -2.55 -0.30
C GLU A 67 -4.89 -1.79 -1.57
N GLY A 68 -5.43 -2.50 -2.56
CA GLY A 68 -5.80 -1.91 -3.85
C GLY A 68 -4.58 -1.57 -4.70
N ILE A 69 -3.54 -2.40 -4.64
CA ILE A 69 -2.33 -2.30 -5.47
C ILE A 69 -2.11 -3.58 -6.27
N SER A 70 -1.48 -3.44 -7.43
CA SER A 70 -1.16 -4.56 -8.31
C SER A 70 0.07 -5.35 -7.85
N ARG A 71 0.19 -6.59 -8.35
CA ARG A 71 1.45 -7.36 -8.25
C ARG A 71 2.62 -6.65 -8.92
N VAL A 72 2.39 -5.86 -9.98
CA VAL A 72 3.42 -5.01 -10.60
C VAL A 72 4.09 -4.11 -9.56
N THR A 73 3.28 -3.45 -8.73
CA THR A 73 3.78 -2.53 -7.70
C THR A 73 4.54 -3.27 -6.60
N THR A 74 4.04 -4.42 -6.14
CA THR A 74 4.75 -5.18 -5.10
C THR A 74 6.09 -5.74 -5.58
N HIS A 75 6.22 -6.11 -6.87
CA HIS A 75 7.50 -6.52 -7.45
C HIS A 75 8.55 -5.41 -7.44
N GLN A 76 8.14 -4.14 -7.46
CA GLN A 76 9.03 -3.00 -7.31
C GLN A 76 9.30 -2.69 -5.82
N LEU A 77 8.27 -2.78 -4.97
CA LEU A 77 8.35 -2.49 -3.54
C LEU A 77 9.33 -3.42 -2.82
N VAL A 78 9.25 -4.73 -3.04
CA VAL A 78 10.09 -5.73 -2.36
C VAL A 78 11.58 -5.66 -2.77
N ARG A 79 11.94 -4.82 -3.73
CA ARG A 79 13.34 -4.54 -4.07
C ARG A 79 14.03 -3.62 -3.06
N HIS A 80 13.28 -2.92 -2.24
CA HIS A 80 13.80 -2.17 -1.10
C HIS A 80 14.04 -3.14 0.06
N ARG A 81 15.30 -3.58 0.23
CA ARG A 81 15.66 -4.77 1.04
C ARG A 81 15.73 -4.53 2.55
N LEU A 82 15.96 -3.30 3.00
CA LEU A 82 15.93 -2.95 4.42
C LEU A 82 14.50 -2.71 4.90
N ALA A 83 13.69 -3.76 4.78
CA ALA A 83 12.27 -3.75 5.10
C ALA A 83 11.77 -5.15 5.39
N SER A 84 10.65 -5.24 6.13
CA SER A 84 9.89 -6.48 6.33
C SER A 84 8.59 -6.41 5.55
N TYR A 85 8.22 -7.53 4.92
CA TYR A 85 7.03 -7.63 4.07
C TYR A 85 6.19 -8.85 4.42
N SER A 86 4.87 -8.65 4.54
CA SER A 86 3.87 -9.70 4.61
C SER A 86 2.80 -9.45 3.55
N GLN A 87 2.78 -10.26 2.50
CA GLN A 87 1.88 -10.10 1.38
C GLN A 87 0.81 -11.19 1.35
N GLN A 88 -0.42 -10.84 0.95
CA GLN A 88 -1.50 -11.79 0.77
C GLN A 88 -1.07 -12.93 -0.17
N SER A 89 -1.23 -14.15 0.32
CA SER A 89 -0.87 -15.35 -0.42
C SER A 89 -1.97 -15.76 -1.40
N GLN A 90 -1.59 -15.96 -2.65
CA GLN A 90 -2.46 -16.57 -3.67
C GLN A 90 -2.46 -18.12 -3.59
N ARG A 91 -1.73 -18.72 -2.66
CA ARG A 91 -1.70 -20.17 -2.43
C ARG A 91 -2.82 -20.65 -1.49
N TYR A 92 -3.26 -19.77 -0.58
CA TYR A 92 -4.21 -20.13 0.48
C TYR A 92 -5.58 -19.50 0.33
N VAL A 93 -5.70 -18.51 -0.54
CA VAL A 93 -6.96 -17.80 -0.79
C VAL A 93 -7.40 -18.13 -2.20
N LYS A 94 -8.50 -18.91 -2.33
CA LYS A 94 -9.16 -19.11 -3.62
C LYS A 94 -9.79 -17.77 -4.03
N LEU A 95 -9.46 -17.30 -5.21
CA LEU A 95 -10.03 -16.09 -5.79
C LEU A 95 -11.18 -16.50 -6.71
N GLU A 96 -12.41 -16.49 -6.19
CA GLU A 96 -13.63 -16.77 -6.98
C GLU A 96 -13.78 -15.74 -8.13
N GLN A 97 -13.41 -14.50 -7.87
CA GLN A 97 -13.23 -13.44 -8.85
C GLN A 97 -12.05 -12.58 -8.37
N PHE A 98 -10.94 -12.58 -9.09
CA PHE A 98 -9.84 -11.70 -8.72
C PHE A 98 -10.11 -10.25 -9.09
N GLU A 99 -9.80 -9.36 -8.16
CA GLU A 99 -9.75 -7.94 -8.42
C GLU A 99 -8.46 -7.59 -9.19
N TYR A 100 -8.50 -6.53 -9.98
CA TYR A 100 -7.34 -6.09 -10.75
C TYR A 100 -7.22 -4.57 -10.80
N ILE A 101 -6.01 -4.09 -10.94
CA ILE A 101 -5.70 -2.67 -11.07
C ILE A 101 -5.56 -2.33 -12.54
N MET A 102 -6.40 -1.42 -13.02
CA MET A 102 -6.36 -0.94 -14.39
C MET A 102 -5.45 0.30 -14.48
N PRO A 103 -4.40 0.28 -15.31
CA PRO A 103 -3.57 1.46 -15.53
C PRO A 103 -4.38 2.62 -16.11
N PRO A 104 -4.15 3.88 -15.64
CA PRO A 104 -4.93 5.05 -16.08
C PRO A 104 -4.92 5.27 -17.61
N GLU A 105 -3.82 5.00 -18.29
CA GLU A 105 -3.73 5.16 -19.74
C GLU A 105 -4.57 4.11 -20.50
N ILE A 106 -4.67 2.90 -19.95
CA ILE A 106 -5.58 1.87 -20.49
C ILE A 106 -7.03 2.28 -20.25
N GLU A 107 -7.34 2.80 -19.06
CA GLU A 107 -8.70 3.21 -18.70
C GLU A 107 -9.24 4.33 -19.60
N LYS A 108 -8.41 5.29 -19.97
CA LYS A 108 -8.75 6.42 -20.86
C LYS A 108 -9.03 5.98 -22.29
N ASN A 109 -8.43 4.88 -22.75
CA ASN A 109 -8.59 4.39 -24.11
C ASN A 109 -9.63 3.28 -24.17
N SER A 110 -10.79 3.51 -24.82
CA SER A 110 -11.91 2.57 -24.86
C SER A 110 -11.54 1.21 -25.45
N TYR A 111 -10.71 1.19 -26.50
CA TYR A 111 -10.29 -0.05 -27.16
C TYR A 111 -9.29 -0.84 -26.29
N ALA A 112 -8.26 -0.17 -25.76
CA ALA A 112 -7.31 -0.79 -24.84
C ALA A 112 -8.01 -1.36 -23.59
N ARG A 113 -8.97 -0.61 -23.04
CA ARG A 113 -9.80 -1.03 -21.92
C ARG A 113 -10.63 -2.27 -22.23
N ALA A 114 -11.21 -2.37 -23.44
CA ALA A 114 -11.97 -3.54 -23.84
C ALA A 114 -11.09 -4.79 -23.94
N ILE A 115 -9.90 -4.68 -24.56
CA ILE A 115 -8.90 -5.76 -24.64
C ILE A 115 -8.48 -6.20 -23.24
N PHE A 116 -8.13 -5.24 -22.38
CA PHE A 116 -7.68 -5.50 -21.01
C PHE A 116 -8.74 -6.27 -20.21
N LYS A 117 -10.00 -5.78 -20.20
CA LYS A 117 -11.11 -6.43 -19.49
C LYS A 117 -11.37 -7.85 -20.01
N LYS A 118 -11.31 -8.04 -21.34
CA LYS A 118 -11.44 -9.38 -21.93
C LYS A 118 -10.36 -10.31 -21.40
N HIS A 119 -9.10 -9.88 -21.42
CA HIS A 119 -7.97 -10.68 -20.96
C HIS A 119 -8.08 -11.04 -19.47
N MET A 120 -8.58 -10.12 -18.62
CA MET A 120 -8.82 -10.41 -17.20
C MET A 120 -9.87 -11.52 -17.01
N LYS A 121 -10.96 -11.49 -17.79
CA LYS A 121 -11.99 -12.56 -17.80
C LYS A 121 -11.43 -13.89 -18.28
N ASP A 122 -10.67 -13.89 -19.36
CA ASP A 122 -10.06 -15.09 -19.92
C ASP A 122 -9.08 -15.72 -18.92
N SER A 123 -8.32 -14.91 -18.18
CA SER A 123 -7.40 -15.37 -17.13
C SER A 123 -8.15 -15.99 -15.95
N GLN A 124 -9.28 -15.39 -15.51
CA GLN A 124 -10.10 -15.99 -14.45
C GLN A 124 -10.65 -17.36 -14.89
N LYS A 125 -11.20 -17.42 -16.10
CA LYS A 125 -11.74 -18.67 -16.65
C LYS A 125 -10.66 -19.75 -16.73
N ALA A 126 -9.48 -19.40 -17.24
CA ALA A 126 -8.36 -20.35 -17.32
C ALA A 126 -7.92 -20.83 -15.92
N TYR A 127 -7.89 -19.92 -14.93
CA TYR A 127 -7.59 -20.30 -13.54
C TYR A 127 -8.61 -21.31 -12.99
N ASP A 128 -9.91 -21.03 -13.13
CA ASP A 128 -10.98 -21.88 -12.62
C ASP A 128 -10.92 -23.27 -13.27
N GLU A 129 -10.78 -23.32 -14.60
CA GLU A 129 -10.65 -24.59 -15.35
C GLU A 129 -9.41 -25.40 -14.94
N ILE A 130 -8.26 -24.75 -14.73
CA ILE A 130 -7.03 -25.43 -14.27
C ILE A 130 -7.21 -25.96 -12.85
N VAL A 131 -7.80 -25.16 -11.93
CA VAL A 131 -8.07 -25.60 -10.56
C VAL A 131 -8.95 -26.85 -10.57
N ASP A 132 -10.02 -26.84 -11.39
CA ASP A 132 -10.93 -27.98 -11.49
C ASP A 132 -10.22 -29.23 -12.01
N VAL A 133 -9.52 -29.15 -13.14
CA VAL A 133 -8.79 -30.28 -13.74
C VAL A 133 -7.71 -30.83 -12.80
N LEU A 134 -6.91 -29.94 -12.18
CA LEU A 134 -5.85 -30.37 -11.29
C LEU A 134 -6.40 -30.98 -9.99
N THR A 135 -7.50 -30.46 -9.46
CA THR A 135 -8.15 -31.03 -8.26
C THR A 135 -8.68 -32.42 -8.54
N GLU A 136 -9.33 -32.63 -9.71
CA GLU A 136 -9.83 -33.93 -10.16
C GLU A 136 -8.68 -34.94 -10.33
N ASN A 137 -7.61 -34.57 -11.05
CA ASN A 137 -6.43 -35.42 -11.24
C ASN A 137 -5.76 -35.81 -9.89
N LYS A 138 -5.72 -34.89 -8.94
CA LYS A 138 -5.16 -35.16 -7.60
C LYS A 138 -6.10 -36.05 -6.78
N LEU A 139 -7.41 -35.88 -6.93
CA LEU A 139 -8.44 -36.73 -6.31
C LEU A 139 -8.32 -38.16 -6.80
N ASP A 140 -8.29 -38.39 -8.10
CA ASP A 140 -8.14 -39.70 -8.74
C ASP A 140 -6.85 -40.41 -8.29
N LYS A 141 -5.75 -39.67 -8.21
CA LYS A 141 -4.46 -40.20 -7.82
C LYS A 141 -4.38 -40.58 -6.36
N LYS A 142 -4.97 -39.77 -5.47
CA LYS A 142 -4.83 -39.94 -4.01
C LYS A 142 -5.94 -40.79 -3.41
N TYR A 143 -7.12 -40.77 -4.03
CA TYR A 143 -8.30 -41.52 -3.58
C TYR A 143 -8.93 -42.27 -4.76
N PRO A 144 -8.26 -43.29 -5.34
CA PRO A 144 -8.70 -43.93 -6.59
C PRO A 144 -10.06 -44.63 -6.45
N THR A 145 -10.53 -44.89 -5.25
CA THR A 145 -11.84 -45.53 -4.97
C THR A 145 -13.00 -44.52 -4.84
N TRP A 146 -12.75 -43.22 -4.94
CA TRP A 146 -13.80 -42.19 -4.80
C TRP A 146 -14.93 -42.32 -5.86
N ILE A 147 -14.61 -42.90 -7.04
CA ILE A 147 -15.56 -43.21 -8.09
C ILE A 147 -16.27 -44.56 -7.81
N GLU A 148 -15.57 -45.51 -7.19
CA GLU A 148 -16.10 -46.89 -6.96
C GLU A 148 -17.22 -46.91 -5.93
N ASP A 149 -17.17 -46.03 -4.94
CA ASP A 149 -18.23 -45.87 -3.94
C ASP A 149 -19.58 -45.40 -4.56
N THR A 150 -19.60 -45.13 -5.86
CA THR A 150 -20.74 -44.50 -6.57
C THR A 150 -21.07 -45.18 -7.90
N LYS A 151 -20.34 -46.25 -8.32
CA LYS A 151 -20.43 -46.82 -9.70
C LYS A 151 -21.64 -47.68 -10.02
N ASP A 152 -22.38 -48.17 -9.05
CA ASP A 152 -23.41 -49.18 -9.30
C ASP A 152 -24.68 -48.70 -10.03
N GLU A 153 -24.85 -47.37 -10.29
CA GLU A 153 -26.07 -46.84 -10.91
C GLU A 153 -25.92 -46.38 -12.38
N TYR A 154 -24.73 -46.43 -13.03
CA TYR A 154 -24.46 -45.48 -14.14
C TYR A 154 -23.90 -46.08 -15.43
N ALA A 155 -24.08 -47.36 -15.67
CA ALA A 155 -23.50 -48.06 -16.85
C ALA A 155 -24.04 -47.66 -18.23
N ASN A 156 -25.09 -46.82 -18.33
CA ASN A 156 -25.81 -46.54 -19.59
C ASN A 156 -25.87 -45.04 -19.99
N LEU A 157 -24.99 -44.20 -19.44
CA LEU A 157 -25.04 -42.76 -19.69
C LEU A 157 -24.20 -42.33 -20.90
N SER A 158 -24.67 -41.30 -21.63
CA SER A 158 -23.91 -40.62 -22.69
C SER A 158 -22.68 -39.92 -22.12
N THR A 159 -21.73 -39.57 -22.98
CA THR A 159 -20.50 -38.86 -22.57
C THR A 159 -20.80 -37.54 -21.84
N GLU A 160 -21.86 -36.84 -22.22
CA GLU A 160 -22.29 -35.56 -21.62
C GLU A 160 -22.93 -35.77 -20.24
N GLU A 161 -23.76 -36.82 -20.13
CA GLU A 161 -24.35 -37.24 -18.86
C GLU A 161 -23.29 -37.76 -17.86
N LEU A 162 -22.28 -38.50 -18.36
CA LEU A 162 -21.14 -38.96 -17.56
C LEU A 162 -20.28 -37.78 -17.05
N PHE A 163 -20.04 -36.74 -17.87
CA PHE A 163 -19.33 -35.54 -17.46
C PHE A 163 -20.08 -34.78 -16.35
N GLN A 164 -21.40 -34.60 -16.54
CA GLN A 164 -22.24 -33.94 -15.55
C GLN A 164 -22.35 -34.76 -14.24
N LEU A 165 -22.37 -36.06 -14.38
CA LEU A 165 -22.40 -37.00 -13.25
C LEU A 165 -21.09 -36.95 -12.46
N ASN A 166 -19.93 -37.04 -13.13
CA ASN A 166 -18.62 -36.94 -12.48
C ASN A 166 -18.49 -35.62 -11.70
N HIS A 167 -18.99 -34.52 -12.26
CA HIS A 167 -19.04 -33.23 -11.57
C HIS A 167 -19.92 -33.29 -10.31
N ASN A 168 -21.10 -33.88 -10.39
CA ASN A 168 -22.01 -34.01 -9.26
C ASN A 168 -21.45 -34.94 -8.18
N MET A 169 -20.82 -36.05 -8.57
CA MET A 169 -20.17 -36.99 -7.66
C MET A 169 -18.99 -36.36 -6.92
N ARG A 170 -18.14 -35.62 -7.64
CA ARG A 170 -17.06 -34.84 -7.05
C ARG A 170 -17.57 -33.87 -6.00
N ASN A 171 -18.65 -33.16 -6.30
CA ASN A 171 -19.28 -32.21 -5.38
C ASN A 171 -19.84 -32.92 -4.13
N LEU A 172 -20.42 -34.11 -4.28
CA LEU A 172 -20.91 -34.90 -3.19
C LEU A 172 -19.76 -35.42 -2.31
N TRP A 173 -18.69 -35.93 -2.93
CA TRP A 173 -17.49 -36.35 -2.23
C TRP A 173 -16.84 -35.19 -1.46
N ALA A 174 -16.69 -34.05 -2.09
CA ALA A 174 -16.18 -32.82 -1.48
C ALA A 174 -17.01 -32.37 -0.27
N LYS A 175 -18.33 -32.50 -0.34
CA LYS A 175 -19.24 -32.20 0.78
C LYS A 175 -19.02 -33.12 1.99
N ASN A 176 -18.74 -34.39 1.73
CA ASN A 176 -18.54 -35.40 2.76
C ASN A 176 -17.10 -35.42 3.30
N HIS A 177 -16.10 -34.99 2.50
CA HIS A 177 -14.67 -35.03 2.80
C HIS A 177 -14.04 -33.63 2.69
N LYS A 178 -14.63 -32.65 3.37
CA LYS A 178 -14.25 -31.21 3.23
C LYS A 178 -12.77 -30.93 3.48
N LYS A 179 -12.13 -31.58 4.43
CA LYS A 179 -10.72 -31.36 4.77
C LYS A 179 -9.81 -31.87 3.67
N GLU A 180 -10.07 -33.08 3.20
CA GLU A 180 -9.32 -33.77 2.15
C GLU A 180 -9.45 -33.00 0.84
N TYR A 181 -10.68 -32.64 0.45
CA TYR A 181 -10.94 -31.87 -0.76
C TYR A 181 -10.26 -30.48 -0.72
N SER A 182 -10.40 -29.76 0.39
CA SER A 182 -9.73 -28.47 0.57
C SER A 182 -8.20 -28.56 0.49
N ALA A 183 -7.61 -29.68 0.91
CA ALA A 183 -6.17 -29.90 0.77
C ALA A 183 -5.77 -30.09 -0.70
N LEU A 184 -6.55 -30.90 -1.47
CA LEU A 184 -6.32 -31.09 -2.90
C LEU A 184 -6.51 -29.79 -3.69
N GLU A 185 -7.56 -29.04 -3.39
CA GLU A 185 -7.84 -27.75 -4.03
C GLU A 185 -6.70 -26.75 -3.77
N LYS A 186 -6.15 -26.68 -2.55
CA LYS A 186 -5.00 -25.83 -2.24
C LYS A 186 -3.76 -26.21 -3.06
N GLU A 187 -3.49 -27.50 -3.22
CA GLU A 187 -2.40 -27.97 -4.08
C GLU A 187 -2.64 -27.61 -5.56
N ALA A 188 -3.88 -27.65 -6.04
CA ALA A 188 -4.24 -27.22 -7.41
C ALA A 188 -4.10 -25.72 -7.60
N ILE A 189 -4.56 -24.92 -6.64
CA ILE A 189 -4.43 -23.47 -6.62
C ILE A 189 -2.95 -23.02 -6.70
N GLU A 190 -2.05 -23.76 -6.03
CA GLU A 190 -0.62 -23.44 -6.03
C GLU A 190 -0.02 -23.41 -7.44
N ASP A 191 -0.52 -24.28 -8.32
CA ASP A 191 -0.11 -24.34 -9.72
C ASP A 191 -0.97 -23.42 -10.62
N ALA A 192 -2.30 -23.43 -10.46
CA ALA A 192 -3.22 -22.66 -11.29
C ALA A 192 -2.98 -21.14 -11.25
N ARG A 193 -2.53 -20.61 -10.11
CA ARG A 193 -2.25 -19.16 -9.93
C ARG A 193 -1.21 -18.59 -10.91
N TYR A 194 -0.45 -19.43 -11.61
CA TYR A 194 0.54 -18.97 -12.60
C TYR A 194 -0.10 -18.27 -13.80
N VAL A 195 -1.38 -18.47 -14.06
CA VAL A 195 -2.12 -17.77 -15.13
C VAL A 195 -2.63 -16.39 -14.71
N PHE A 196 -2.49 -16.01 -13.44
CA PHE A 196 -2.93 -14.69 -13.01
C PHE A 196 -2.05 -13.58 -13.59
N PRO A 197 -2.66 -12.52 -14.13
CA PRO A 197 -1.93 -11.39 -14.66
C PRO A 197 -1.26 -10.58 -13.53
N ASN A 198 -0.17 -9.89 -13.86
CA ASN A 198 0.50 -8.97 -12.94
C ASN A 198 -0.40 -7.81 -12.45
N ALA A 199 -1.50 -7.54 -13.17
CA ALA A 199 -2.51 -6.58 -12.77
C ALA A 199 -3.37 -7.02 -11.58
N CYS A 200 -3.31 -8.32 -11.21
CA CYS A 200 -4.07 -8.84 -10.07
C CYS A 200 -3.81 -8.01 -8.81
N GLU A 201 -4.89 -7.62 -8.15
CA GLU A 201 -4.85 -6.84 -6.90
C GLU A 201 -4.24 -7.67 -5.77
N THR A 202 -3.58 -7.00 -4.85
CA THR A 202 -3.01 -7.63 -3.67
C THR A 202 -2.97 -6.65 -2.49
N LYS A 203 -2.74 -7.23 -1.31
CA LYS A 203 -2.60 -6.53 -0.03
C LYS A 203 -1.24 -6.86 0.57
N ILE A 204 -0.62 -5.87 1.20
CA ILE A 204 0.69 -6.04 1.79
C ILE A 204 0.83 -5.22 3.06
N VAL A 205 1.46 -5.80 4.07
CA VAL A 205 2.00 -5.06 5.21
C VAL A 205 3.49 -4.89 4.99
N CYS A 206 4.00 -3.68 5.15
CA CYS A 206 5.43 -3.42 5.11
C CYS A 206 5.90 -2.59 6.29
N THR A 207 7.08 -2.92 6.83
CA THR A 207 7.76 -2.19 7.89
C THR A 207 9.11 -1.73 7.40
N MET A 208 9.38 -0.44 7.53
CA MET A 208 10.67 0.19 7.19
C MET A 208 11.09 1.14 8.29
N ASN A 209 12.41 1.27 8.53
CA ASN A 209 12.92 2.35 9.35
C ASN A 209 12.91 3.69 8.61
N ALA A 210 13.08 4.80 9.35
CA ALA A 210 13.00 6.14 8.77
C ALA A 210 14.07 6.39 7.69
N ARG A 211 15.29 5.88 7.87
CA ARG A 211 16.36 6.01 6.86
C ARG A 211 15.96 5.34 5.53
N SER A 212 15.46 4.11 5.61
CA SER A 212 14.97 3.37 4.43
C SER A 212 13.79 4.08 3.77
N LEU A 213 12.88 4.67 4.56
CA LEU A 213 11.74 5.44 4.06
C LEU A 213 12.18 6.73 3.35
N LEU A 214 13.14 7.47 3.89
CA LEU A 214 13.67 8.67 3.23
C LEU A 214 14.26 8.34 1.85
N HIS A 215 15.05 7.27 1.76
CA HIS A 215 15.54 6.78 0.47
C HIS A 215 14.40 6.31 -0.44
N PHE A 216 13.44 5.57 0.08
CA PHE A 216 12.27 5.12 -0.67
C PHE A 216 11.48 6.30 -1.26
N PHE A 217 11.19 7.34 -0.48
CA PHE A 217 10.47 8.52 -0.93
C PHE A 217 11.27 9.33 -1.96
N ASN A 218 12.58 9.44 -1.78
CA ASN A 218 13.44 10.09 -2.78
C ASN A 218 13.31 9.44 -4.16
N VAL A 219 13.34 8.11 -4.22
CA VAL A 219 13.29 7.35 -5.47
C VAL A 219 11.87 7.20 -6.00
N ARG A 220 10.86 6.95 -5.13
CA ARG A 220 9.53 6.54 -5.57
C ARG A 220 8.49 7.64 -5.64
N CYS A 221 8.67 8.75 -4.92
CA CYS A 221 7.87 9.95 -5.14
C CYS A 221 8.31 10.76 -6.37
N CYS A 222 9.38 10.37 -7.05
CA CYS A 222 9.85 11.01 -8.28
C CYS A 222 8.86 10.81 -9.45
N ASN A 223 8.66 11.84 -10.28
CA ASN A 223 7.80 11.76 -11.45
C ASN A 223 8.24 10.73 -12.49
N ARG A 224 9.49 10.26 -12.45
CA ARG A 224 10.00 9.15 -13.28
C ARG A 224 9.64 7.77 -12.73
N ALA A 225 9.20 7.66 -11.48
CA ALA A 225 8.70 6.39 -10.96
C ALA A 225 7.39 5.99 -11.66
N GLN A 226 7.16 4.70 -11.77
CA GLN A 226 5.90 4.18 -12.32
C GLN A 226 4.71 4.72 -11.50
N TRP A 227 3.61 5.06 -12.16
CA TRP A 227 2.50 5.83 -11.58
C TRP A 227 1.95 5.24 -10.28
N GLU A 228 1.83 3.90 -10.19
CA GLU A 228 1.18 3.23 -9.08
C GLU A 228 2.06 3.21 -7.81
N ILE A 229 3.35 2.83 -7.95
CA ILE A 229 4.28 2.87 -6.82
C ILE A 229 4.55 4.31 -6.38
N ARG A 230 4.49 5.29 -7.30
CA ARG A 230 4.59 6.71 -6.96
C ARG A 230 3.40 7.15 -6.12
N ALA A 231 2.18 6.86 -6.56
CA ALA A 231 0.97 7.19 -5.81
C ALA A 231 0.98 6.55 -4.40
N MET A 232 1.41 5.30 -4.32
CA MET A 232 1.58 4.60 -3.03
C MET A 232 2.61 5.30 -2.14
N ALA A 233 3.77 5.65 -2.69
CA ALA A 233 4.83 6.33 -1.93
C ALA A 233 4.39 7.73 -1.46
N ASP A 234 3.65 8.47 -2.28
CA ASP A 234 3.09 9.77 -1.92
C ASP A 234 2.14 9.66 -0.72
N GLU A 235 1.25 8.66 -0.71
CA GLU A 235 0.35 8.42 0.43
C GLU A 235 1.10 7.97 1.69
N MET A 236 2.10 7.09 1.55
CA MET A 236 2.95 6.68 2.67
C MET A 236 3.67 7.88 3.29
N LEU A 237 4.20 8.81 2.47
CA LEU A 237 4.88 10.01 2.93
C LEU A 237 3.92 10.95 3.69
N LYS A 238 2.69 11.12 3.20
CA LYS A 238 1.67 11.90 3.91
C LYS A 238 1.38 11.33 5.30
N GLU A 239 1.24 10.01 5.41
CA GLU A 239 1.03 9.36 6.71
C GLU A 239 2.25 9.55 7.65
N CYS A 240 3.47 9.45 7.15
CA CYS A 240 4.67 9.71 7.93
C CYS A 240 4.73 11.15 8.46
N LYS A 241 4.37 12.13 7.63
CA LYS A 241 4.38 13.55 8.02
C LYS A 241 3.38 13.87 9.13
N LYS A 242 2.28 13.11 9.27
CA LYS A 242 1.32 13.29 10.37
C LYS A 242 1.94 12.97 11.75
N VAL A 243 2.83 11.98 11.83
CA VAL A 243 3.36 11.46 13.09
C VAL A 243 4.80 11.88 13.37
N ALA A 244 5.55 12.30 12.35
CA ALA A 244 6.94 12.76 12.45
C ALA A 244 7.21 13.90 11.44
N PRO A 245 6.56 15.05 11.61
CA PRO A 245 6.61 16.16 10.64
C PRO A 245 8.02 16.72 10.42
N THR A 246 8.85 16.84 11.46
CA THR A 246 10.21 17.34 11.35
C THR A 246 11.12 16.36 10.64
N LEU A 247 11.02 15.07 11.00
CA LEU A 247 11.81 14.00 10.44
C LEU A 247 11.59 13.85 8.93
N PHE A 248 10.34 13.98 8.46
CA PHE A 248 9.99 13.88 7.06
C PHE A 248 9.75 15.24 6.37
N LYS A 249 10.17 16.36 6.98
CA LYS A 249 10.00 17.73 6.45
C LYS A 249 10.56 17.86 5.04
N LYS A 250 11.76 17.33 4.80
CA LYS A 250 12.47 17.39 3.52
C LYS A 250 12.40 16.05 2.75
N ALA A 251 11.50 15.13 3.14
CA ALA A 251 11.33 13.87 2.43
C ALA A 251 10.63 14.06 1.07
N GLY A 252 11.10 13.32 0.07
CA GLY A 252 10.64 13.37 -1.30
C GLY A 252 11.81 13.36 -2.27
N PRO A 253 11.57 13.54 -3.59
CA PRO A 253 12.63 13.65 -4.59
C PRO A 253 13.50 14.88 -4.37
N ASP A 254 14.79 14.80 -4.72
CA ASP A 254 15.73 15.93 -4.58
C ASP A 254 15.21 17.23 -5.20
N CYS A 255 14.52 17.14 -6.34
CA CYS A 255 13.98 18.30 -7.06
C CYS A 255 12.87 19.05 -6.28
N THR A 256 12.35 18.49 -5.21
CA THR A 256 11.35 19.17 -4.34
C THR A 256 11.99 20.32 -3.55
N PHE A 257 13.26 20.18 -3.18
CA PHE A 257 13.96 21.13 -2.31
C PHE A 257 15.27 21.64 -2.91
N GLY A 258 15.65 21.18 -4.12
CA GLY A 258 16.92 21.55 -4.74
C GLY A 258 17.02 21.17 -6.21
N LYS A 259 18.22 20.83 -6.64
CA LYS A 259 18.46 20.35 -8.00
C LYS A 259 18.03 18.89 -8.14
N CYS A 260 17.51 18.53 -9.31
CA CYS A 260 17.23 17.15 -9.66
C CYS A 260 18.52 16.31 -9.66
N GLY A 261 18.55 15.24 -8.85
CA GLY A 261 19.68 14.30 -8.76
C GLY A 261 19.89 13.47 -10.05
N GLU A 262 18.87 13.41 -10.94
CA GLU A 262 18.92 12.64 -12.20
C GLU A 262 19.74 13.33 -13.33
N GLY A 263 20.26 14.55 -13.11
CA GLY A 263 21.09 15.26 -14.08
C GLY A 263 20.43 15.38 -15.46
N SER A 264 21.11 14.84 -16.49
CA SER A 264 20.61 14.83 -17.89
C SER A 264 19.34 13.95 -18.06
N MET A 265 19.04 13.08 -17.12
CA MET A 265 17.84 12.22 -17.13
C MET A 265 16.64 12.84 -16.42
N SER A 266 16.71 14.10 -16.02
CA SER A 266 15.61 14.84 -15.40
C SER A 266 14.35 14.82 -16.28
N CYS A 267 13.18 14.67 -15.63
CA CYS A 267 11.88 14.76 -16.32
C CYS A 267 11.48 16.20 -16.68
N GLY A 268 12.19 17.23 -16.19
CA GLY A 268 11.84 18.64 -16.37
C GLY A 268 10.64 19.13 -15.53
N HIS A 269 10.02 18.27 -14.74
CA HIS A 269 8.82 18.56 -13.94
C HIS A 269 9.10 18.31 -12.46
N PRO A 270 9.70 19.27 -11.73
CA PRO A 270 10.00 19.09 -10.31
C PRO A 270 8.71 18.92 -9.48
N ARG A 271 8.80 18.07 -8.48
CA ARG A 271 7.75 17.93 -7.46
C ARG A 271 7.81 19.12 -6.50
N LYS A 272 6.70 19.41 -5.85
CA LYS A 272 6.58 20.50 -4.89
C LYS A 272 6.28 19.96 -3.49
N PRO A 273 6.65 20.69 -2.42
CA PRO A 273 6.32 20.26 -1.04
C PRO A 273 4.83 20.00 -0.83
N GLU A 274 3.95 20.77 -1.48
CA GLU A 274 2.49 20.67 -1.40
C GLU A 274 1.96 19.33 -1.96
N ASP A 275 2.71 18.68 -2.85
CA ASP A 275 2.32 17.37 -3.40
C ASP A 275 2.27 16.27 -2.32
N PHE A 276 2.96 16.50 -1.20
CA PHE A 276 3.14 15.52 -0.10
C PHE A 276 2.44 15.94 1.19
N VAL A 277 1.49 16.83 1.10
CA VAL A 277 0.63 17.23 2.21
C VAL A 277 -0.78 16.75 1.91
N GLY A 278 -1.51 16.33 2.94
CA GLY A 278 -2.93 16.01 2.81
C GLY A 278 -3.68 17.23 2.27
N LYS A 279 -4.85 17.03 1.70
CA LYS A 279 -5.71 18.09 1.22
C LYS A 279 -6.86 18.28 2.19
N MET A 280 -7.25 19.52 2.38
CA MET A 280 -8.46 19.93 3.09
C MET A 280 -9.34 20.75 2.16
N TYR A 281 -10.64 20.73 2.41
CA TYR A 281 -11.64 21.46 1.63
C TYR A 281 -12.41 22.39 2.56
N GLU A 282 -12.39 23.71 2.26
CA GLU A 282 -13.11 24.71 3.04
C GLU A 282 -14.03 25.51 2.12
N TRP A 283 -15.28 25.67 2.55
CA TRP A 283 -16.26 26.51 1.87
C TRP A 283 -16.11 27.97 2.28
N CYS A 284 -15.99 28.85 1.30
CA CYS A 284 -15.96 30.29 1.57
C CYS A 284 -17.34 30.80 1.96
N PRO A 285 -17.53 31.35 3.17
CA PRO A 285 -18.85 31.83 3.61
C PRO A 285 -19.34 33.05 2.85
N ASP A 286 -18.46 33.80 2.17
CA ASP A 286 -18.82 35.03 1.46
C ASP A 286 -19.23 34.80 0.01
N CYS A 287 -18.73 33.76 -0.63
CA CYS A 287 -18.98 33.52 -2.07
C CYS A 287 -19.39 32.08 -2.39
N ASP A 288 -19.62 31.27 -1.40
CA ASP A 288 -20.06 29.87 -1.50
C ASP A 288 -19.22 29.04 -2.48
N THR A 289 -17.90 29.23 -2.41
CA THR A 289 -16.95 28.52 -3.29
C THR A 289 -16.16 27.52 -2.45
N GLU A 290 -16.16 26.27 -2.89
CA GLU A 290 -15.28 25.23 -2.33
C GLU A 290 -13.83 25.51 -2.70
N ASN A 291 -12.98 25.53 -1.71
CA ASN A 291 -11.54 25.74 -1.87
C ASN A 291 -10.79 24.49 -1.40
N GLU A 292 -9.80 24.08 -2.17
CA GLU A 292 -8.88 22.99 -1.85
C GLU A 292 -7.54 23.59 -1.44
N PHE A 293 -7.06 23.22 -0.26
CA PHE A 293 -5.78 23.66 0.30
C PHE A 293 -4.94 22.46 0.77
N PRO A 294 -3.62 22.65 0.91
CA PRO A 294 -2.79 21.71 1.67
C PRO A 294 -3.29 21.59 3.13
N LEU A 295 -3.26 20.40 3.69
CA LEU A 295 -3.61 20.16 5.09
C LEU A 295 -2.50 20.74 6.00
N GLU A 296 -2.61 21.99 6.36
CA GLU A 296 -1.67 22.70 7.22
C GLU A 296 -2.40 23.72 8.12
N SER A 297 -1.81 23.98 9.29
CA SER A 297 -2.43 24.82 10.32
C SER A 297 -2.20 26.32 10.11
N LYS A 298 -2.36 26.82 8.90
CA LYS A 298 -2.28 28.26 8.60
C LYS A 298 -3.49 28.71 7.78
N PRO A 299 -3.92 29.99 7.91
CA PRO A 299 -4.97 30.54 7.06
C PRO A 299 -4.62 30.47 5.58
N HIS A 300 -5.64 30.28 4.75
CA HIS A 300 -5.57 30.29 3.30
C HIS A 300 -6.48 31.35 2.69
N THR A 301 -6.30 31.65 1.42
CA THR A 301 -7.07 32.68 0.74
C THR A 301 -8.05 32.05 -0.26
N CYS A 302 -9.34 32.44 -0.17
CA CYS A 302 -10.33 31.99 -1.13
C CYS A 302 -9.95 32.35 -2.57
N LYS A 303 -9.93 31.35 -3.44
CA LYS A 303 -9.55 31.47 -4.86
C LYS A 303 -10.46 32.39 -5.68
N LYS A 304 -11.69 32.69 -5.21
CA LYS A 304 -12.69 33.47 -5.91
C LYS A 304 -12.79 34.92 -5.40
N CYS A 305 -12.88 35.13 -4.11
CA CYS A 305 -13.13 36.47 -3.54
C CYS A 305 -11.97 37.04 -2.72
N GLY A 306 -10.91 36.27 -2.50
CA GLY A 306 -9.74 36.71 -1.75
C GLY A 306 -9.91 36.71 -0.23
N LYS A 307 -11.05 36.27 0.30
CA LYS A 307 -11.26 36.18 1.76
C LYS A 307 -10.29 35.19 2.40
N GLU A 308 -9.76 35.54 3.57
CA GLU A 308 -8.98 34.64 4.40
C GLU A 308 -9.91 33.55 5.00
N LEU A 309 -9.52 32.29 4.83
CA LEU A 309 -10.22 31.13 5.34
C LEU A 309 -9.36 30.46 6.40
N LYS A 310 -9.95 30.20 7.57
CA LYS A 310 -9.31 29.46 8.66
C LYS A 310 -9.52 27.96 8.44
N PRO A 311 -8.51 27.11 8.68
CA PRO A 311 -8.58 25.69 8.40
C PRO A 311 -9.35 24.92 9.48
N CYS A 312 -10.67 25.04 9.51
CA CYS A 312 -11.54 24.38 10.50
C CYS A 312 -11.53 22.85 10.40
N SER A 313 -11.26 22.29 9.23
CA SER A 313 -11.15 20.83 9.04
C SER A 313 -10.05 20.21 9.89
N ILE A 314 -8.95 20.93 10.13
CA ILE A 314 -7.85 20.45 11.00
C ILE A 314 -8.33 20.30 12.45
N CYS A 315 -9.10 21.26 12.95
CA CYS A 315 -9.64 21.17 14.31
C CYS A 315 -10.62 20.00 14.46
N TYR A 316 -11.38 19.69 13.41
CA TYR A 316 -12.29 18.55 13.39
C TYR A 316 -11.52 17.22 13.42
N GLU A 317 -10.47 17.06 12.61
CA GLU A 317 -9.63 15.86 12.60
C GLU A 317 -8.85 15.67 13.91
N ASP A 318 -8.39 16.76 14.54
CA ASP A 318 -7.67 16.77 15.82
C ASP A 318 -8.61 16.63 17.04
N ASN A 319 -9.94 16.51 16.87
CA ASN A 319 -10.94 16.54 17.93
C ASN A 319 -10.80 17.80 18.85
N THR A 320 -10.40 18.94 18.30
CA THR A 320 -10.24 20.19 19.04
C THR A 320 -11.59 20.87 19.15
N GLU A 321 -12.02 21.20 20.38
CA GLU A 321 -13.26 21.96 20.61
C GLU A 321 -13.17 23.39 20.06
N CYS A 322 -14.21 23.88 19.39
CA CYS A 322 -14.25 25.20 18.76
C CYS A 322 -13.99 26.38 19.75
N ASN A 323 -14.25 26.18 21.03
CA ASN A 323 -13.95 27.16 22.08
C ASN A 323 -12.46 27.30 22.42
N LYS A 324 -11.60 26.46 21.82
CA LYS A 324 -10.14 26.48 21.97
C LYS A 324 -9.48 26.66 20.60
N CYS A 325 -9.97 27.60 19.80
CA CYS A 325 -9.48 27.82 18.44
C CYS A 325 -7.97 28.07 18.42
N LYS A 326 -7.22 27.31 17.61
CA LYS A 326 -5.77 27.49 17.43
C LYS A 326 -5.41 28.72 16.62
N PHE A 327 -6.40 29.41 16.03
CA PHE A 327 -6.24 30.54 15.08
C PHE A 327 -6.84 31.85 15.63
N GLU A 328 -7.24 31.89 16.90
CA GLU A 328 -7.51 33.11 17.64
C GLU A 328 -6.21 33.59 18.32
#